data_093a77098800b22a67db150f2578fc30
#
_entry.id   093a77098800b22a67db150f2578fc30
#
_cell.length_a   1.000
_cell.length_b   1.000
_cell.length_c   1.000
_cell.angle_alpha   90.00
_cell.angle_beta   90.00
_cell.angle_gamma   90.00
#
_symmetry.space_group_name_H-M   'P 1'
#
loop_
_entity.id
_entity.type
_entity.pdbx_description
1 polymer ?
#
loop_
_entity_poly.entity_id
_entity_poly.type
_entity_poly.pdbx_seq_one_letter_code
_entity_poly.pdbx_strand_id
1 'polypeptide(L)'
;MIRYFSALLCLALLLPAPLHAEDARPAPAQPAAPAAPAAAPPAAPAAETEKQAGETKPAAKKRAKAGEPLQLVRTPEPVKPVSRAEALRRANAFFNASPVMTADFVQIGADGKRSEGKLHVQRAGRVRFEYAQPATMEVVADGVQVAVRDRKLGTQDLYFISQTPLKFLMKEKIDLEKDVTVEDVQTDDSGVTIFIEDKATFGGTSHVRLVFDPKTFKLKQWQVKDPQGYETLISLYNIDQATTPDPTLFVVNK
;
A
#
# COMPACT_ATOMS: atom_id res chain seq x y z
N MET A 1 -11.33 -17.36 16.95
CA MET A 1 -11.78 -16.47 15.88
C MET A 1 -10.95 -15.18 15.89
N ILE A 2 -9.64 -15.28 15.75
CA ILE A 2 -8.73 -14.13 15.79
C ILE A 2 -7.74 -14.29 14.64
N ARG A 3 -8.18 -14.07 13.41
CA ARG A 3 -7.32 -14.21 12.20
C ARG A 3 -7.46 -13.08 11.18
N TYR A 4 -8.13 -11.96 11.49
CA TYR A 4 -8.37 -10.88 10.54
C TYR A 4 -7.62 -9.58 10.84
N PHE A 5 -6.69 -9.57 11.82
CA PHE A 5 -6.06 -8.34 12.30
C PHE A 5 -4.77 -7.94 11.60
N SER A 6 -4.17 -8.79 10.76
CA SER A 6 -2.81 -8.56 10.24
C SER A 6 -2.71 -7.67 9.00
N ALA A 7 -3.80 -7.30 8.36
CA ALA A 7 -3.73 -6.72 7.02
C ALA A 7 -3.82 -5.20 6.95
N LEU A 8 -4.04 -4.53 8.07
CA LEU A 8 -4.35 -3.11 8.00
C LEU A 8 -3.30 -2.20 8.60
N LEU A 9 -2.20 -2.74 9.04
CA LEU A 9 -1.41 -2.10 10.06
C LEU A 9 0.06 -1.92 9.73
N CYS A 10 0.38 -1.46 8.54
CA CYS A 10 1.70 -0.85 8.32
C CYS A 10 1.88 0.51 9.00
N LEU A 11 0.86 1.02 9.66
CA LEU A 11 0.98 2.18 10.52
C LEU A 11 0.85 1.82 12.00
N ALA A 12 0.35 0.66 12.33
CA ALA A 12 0.12 0.24 13.69
C ALA A 12 0.38 -1.25 13.80
N LEU A 13 1.42 -1.67 14.46
CA LEU A 13 1.48 -2.98 15.03
C LEU A 13 2.59 -3.20 16.01
N LEU A 14 2.15 -3.52 17.19
CA LEU A 14 2.58 -4.72 17.93
C LEU A 14 1.93 -4.67 19.31
N LEU A 15 0.92 -5.48 19.49
CA LEU A 15 0.46 -5.80 20.84
C LEU A 15 1.36 -6.88 21.40
N PRO A 16 2.01 -6.68 22.54
CA PRO A 16 2.37 -7.80 23.41
C PRO A 16 1.05 -8.37 23.94
N ALA A 17 0.80 -9.65 23.71
CA ALA A 17 -0.25 -10.35 24.41
C ALA A 17 -0.08 -10.13 25.92
N PRO A 18 -1.15 -9.85 26.70
CA PRO A 18 -1.03 -9.83 28.13
C PRO A 18 -0.63 -11.24 28.59
N LEU A 19 0.51 -11.33 29.26
CA LEU A 19 0.89 -12.50 30.04
C LEU A 19 -0.11 -12.61 31.19
N HIS A 20 -1.20 -13.34 30.97
CA HIS A 20 -1.95 -13.93 32.05
C HIS A 20 -1.17 -15.17 32.46
N ALA A 21 -0.47 -15.06 33.56
CA ALA A 21 -0.02 -16.19 34.33
C ALA A 21 -1.27 -16.87 34.90
N GLU A 22 -1.74 -17.89 34.22
CA GLU A 22 -2.77 -18.78 34.71
C GLU A 22 -2.13 -20.14 35.00
N ASP A 23 -2.27 -20.51 36.24
CA ASP A 23 -1.84 -21.69 36.95
C ASP A 23 -1.94 -22.99 36.13
N ALA A 24 -0.84 -23.67 35.95
CA ALA A 24 -0.76 -24.96 35.28
C ALA A 24 -1.39 -26.06 36.13
N ARG A 25 -2.59 -26.50 35.81
CA ARG A 25 -3.10 -27.83 36.14
C ARG A 25 -3.00 -28.74 34.93
N PRO A 26 -2.38 -29.91 35.00
CA PRO A 26 -2.34 -30.83 33.89
C PRO A 26 -3.72 -31.50 33.69
N ALA A 27 -4.27 -31.37 32.47
CA ALA A 27 -5.47 -32.10 32.06
C ALA A 27 -5.12 -33.53 31.63
N PRO A 28 -6.01 -34.51 31.88
CA PRO A 28 -5.76 -35.92 31.56
C PRO A 28 -5.82 -36.19 30.05
N ALA A 29 -4.96 -37.11 29.62
CA ALA A 29 -4.83 -37.57 28.25
C ALA A 29 -6.14 -38.18 27.72
N GLN A 30 -6.60 -37.72 26.55
CA GLN A 30 -7.61 -38.40 25.75
C GLN A 30 -6.94 -39.30 24.68
N PRO A 31 -7.47 -40.49 24.43
CA PRO A 31 -6.91 -41.44 23.47
C PRO A 31 -7.19 -41.03 22.01
N ALA A 32 -6.23 -41.29 21.16
CA ALA A 32 -6.26 -41.05 19.72
C ALA A 32 -7.37 -41.83 19.01
N ALA A 33 -8.14 -41.16 18.17
CA ALA A 33 -9.04 -41.79 17.20
C ALA A 33 -8.34 -41.99 15.84
N PRO A 34 -8.66 -43.04 15.09
CA PRO A 34 -7.88 -43.48 13.93
C PRO A 34 -8.16 -42.65 12.66
N ALA A 35 -7.11 -42.55 11.83
CA ALA A 35 -7.09 -41.87 10.55
C ALA A 35 -8.08 -42.51 9.55
N ALA A 36 -8.85 -41.67 8.84
CA ALA A 36 -9.62 -42.05 7.65
C ALA A 36 -8.85 -41.70 6.36
N PRO A 37 -8.99 -42.46 5.28
CA PRO A 37 -8.12 -42.41 4.12
C PRO A 37 -8.44 -41.28 3.15
N ALA A 38 -7.40 -40.87 2.44
CA ALA A 38 -7.38 -39.84 1.40
C ALA A 38 -8.33 -40.17 0.24
N ALA A 39 -9.16 -39.22 -0.16
CA ALA A 39 -9.93 -39.26 -1.41
C ALA A 39 -9.16 -38.50 -2.51
N ALA A 40 -9.01 -39.16 -3.66
CA ALA A 40 -8.37 -38.68 -4.87
C ALA A 40 -9.21 -37.61 -5.61
N PRO A 41 -8.59 -36.74 -6.43
CA PRO A 41 -9.28 -35.71 -7.18
C PRO A 41 -10.01 -36.28 -8.43
N PRO A 42 -11.13 -35.69 -8.85
CA PRO A 42 -11.82 -36.11 -10.08
C PRO A 42 -11.17 -35.46 -11.32
N ALA A 43 -11.10 -36.29 -12.35
CA ALA A 43 -10.58 -36.01 -13.68
C ALA A 43 -11.45 -35.04 -14.48
N ALA A 44 -10.82 -34.28 -15.37
CA ALA A 44 -11.43 -33.43 -16.36
C ALA A 44 -12.15 -34.24 -17.47
N PRO A 45 -13.26 -33.76 -18.04
CA PRO A 45 -13.79 -34.33 -19.27
C PRO A 45 -13.18 -33.69 -20.53
N ALA A 46 -12.93 -34.57 -21.49
CA ALA A 46 -12.35 -34.33 -22.78
C ALA A 46 -13.28 -33.61 -23.77
N ALA A 47 -12.67 -33.04 -24.77
CA ALA A 47 -13.22 -32.35 -25.90
C ALA A 47 -14.14 -33.23 -26.78
N GLU A 48 -15.21 -32.65 -27.28
CA GLU A 48 -15.88 -33.12 -28.49
C GLU A 48 -15.94 -32.02 -29.55
N THR A 49 -15.42 -32.42 -30.70
CA THR A 49 -15.35 -31.70 -31.95
C THR A 49 -16.67 -31.89 -32.71
N GLU A 50 -17.34 -30.83 -33.10
CA GLU A 50 -18.29 -30.95 -34.20
C GLU A 50 -18.04 -29.88 -35.26
N LYS A 51 -17.89 -30.40 -36.46
CA LYS A 51 -17.64 -29.82 -37.75
C LYS A 51 -18.96 -29.56 -38.43
N GLN A 52 -19.30 -28.35 -38.82
CA GLN A 52 -20.26 -28.16 -39.90
C GLN A 52 -19.80 -27.07 -40.87
N ALA A 53 -19.64 -27.52 -42.09
CA ALA A 53 -19.39 -26.71 -43.26
C ALA A 53 -20.70 -26.13 -43.81
N GLY A 54 -20.65 -24.92 -44.33
CA GLY A 54 -21.75 -24.27 -45.04
C GLY A 54 -21.22 -23.12 -45.89
N GLU A 55 -21.04 -23.44 -47.14
CA GLU A 55 -20.62 -22.60 -48.26
C GLU A 55 -21.73 -21.64 -48.68
N THR A 56 -21.40 -20.35 -48.90
CA THR A 56 -21.97 -19.57 -50.01
C THR A 56 -21.16 -18.27 -50.24
N LYS A 57 -20.81 -18.07 -51.50
CA LYS A 57 -20.10 -16.97 -52.17
C LYS A 57 -21.12 -16.05 -52.85
N PRO A 58 -20.75 -14.96 -53.54
CA PRO A 58 -20.09 -13.70 -53.15
C PRO A 58 -20.93 -12.45 -53.58
N ALA A 59 -20.65 -11.28 -52.99
CA ALA A 59 -21.02 -10.03 -53.67
C ALA A 59 -20.17 -8.80 -53.26
N ALA A 60 -19.60 -8.21 -54.29
CA ALA A 60 -19.35 -6.77 -54.52
C ALA A 60 -18.28 -6.03 -53.71
N LYS A 61 -17.20 -5.77 -54.45
CA LYS A 61 -16.19 -4.72 -54.29
C LYS A 61 -16.77 -3.35 -53.94
N LYS A 62 -16.37 -2.77 -52.76
CA LYS A 62 -16.25 -1.32 -52.61
C LYS A 62 -14.79 -0.99 -52.31
N ARG A 63 -14.22 -0.18 -53.16
CA ARG A 63 -12.88 0.38 -53.14
C ARG A 63 -12.65 1.11 -51.80
N ALA A 64 -11.74 0.62 -50.95
CA ALA A 64 -11.25 1.36 -49.80
C ALA A 64 -10.28 2.45 -50.30
N LYS A 65 -10.49 3.67 -49.82
CA LYS A 65 -9.61 4.82 -49.99
C LYS A 65 -8.26 4.53 -49.40
N ALA A 66 -7.23 5.02 -50.07
CA ALA A 66 -5.83 4.96 -49.70
C ALA A 66 -5.57 5.41 -48.26
N GLY A 67 -4.67 4.68 -47.62
CA GLY A 67 -4.35 4.75 -46.20
C GLY A 67 -3.88 6.12 -45.72
N GLU A 68 -4.42 6.47 -44.56
CA GLU A 68 -3.75 7.36 -43.63
C GLU A 68 -2.47 6.67 -43.16
N PRO A 69 -1.34 7.36 -43.09
CA PRO A 69 -0.11 6.78 -42.59
C PRO A 69 -0.32 6.43 -41.10
N LEU A 70 -0.17 5.14 -40.78
CA LEU A 70 -0.06 4.66 -39.39
C LEU A 70 0.94 5.56 -38.67
N GLN A 71 0.44 6.36 -37.74
CA GLN A 71 1.32 7.11 -36.81
C GLN A 71 2.17 6.08 -36.12
N LEU A 72 3.46 6.10 -36.42
CA LEU A 72 4.47 5.35 -35.70
C LEU A 72 4.27 5.62 -34.20
N VAL A 73 3.85 4.60 -33.48
CA VAL A 73 3.83 4.60 -32.01
C VAL A 73 5.24 4.98 -31.59
N ARG A 74 5.42 6.21 -31.11
CA ARG A 74 6.69 6.65 -30.57
C ARG A 74 7.05 5.68 -29.46
N THR A 75 8.12 4.94 -29.67
CA THR A 75 8.76 4.16 -28.61
C THR A 75 9.03 5.12 -27.47
N PRO A 76 8.62 4.82 -26.23
CA PRO A 76 8.90 5.69 -25.09
C PRO A 76 10.43 5.92 -25.02
N GLU A 77 10.85 7.16 -24.94
CA GLU A 77 12.27 7.45 -24.70
C GLU A 77 12.69 6.76 -23.40
N PRO A 78 13.84 6.07 -23.39
CA PRO A 78 14.32 5.41 -22.19
C PRO A 78 14.52 6.45 -21.07
N VAL A 79 13.99 6.13 -19.90
CA VAL A 79 14.10 7.00 -18.71
C VAL A 79 15.58 7.10 -18.34
N LYS A 80 16.11 8.32 -18.32
CA LYS A 80 17.51 8.57 -17.94
C LYS A 80 17.68 8.23 -16.46
N PRO A 81 18.71 7.44 -16.10
CA PRO A 81 19.01 7.13 -14.70
C PRO A 81 19.20 8.43 -13.89
N VAL A 82 18.55 8.50 -12.73
CA VAL A 82 18.67 9.62 -11.79
C VAL A 82 19.71 9.25 -10.75
N SER A 83 20.69 10.14 -10.48
CA SER A 83 21.66 9.90 -9.42
C SER A 83 21.00 9.89 -8.04
N ARG A 84 21.60 9.17 -7.07
CA ARG A 84 21.12 9.13 -5.68
C ARG A 84 20.91 10.54 -5.11
N ALA A 85 21.89 11.41 -5.23
CA ALA A 85 21.81 12.78 -4.70
C ALA A 85 20.66 13.58 -5.34
N GLU A 86 20.49 13.47 -6.65
CA GLU A 86 19.41 14.15 -7.37
C GLU A 86 18.03 13.58 -6.98
N ALA A 87 17.91 12.25 -6.83
CA ALA A 87 16.68 11.62 -6.39
C ALA A 87 16.27 12.10 -5.00
N LEU A 88 17.18 12.11 -4.03
CA LEU A 88 16.92 12.58 -2.67
C LEU A 88 16.58 14.08 -2.63
N ARG A 89 17.31 14.89 -3.39
CA ARG A 89 17.01 16.32 -3.51
C ARG A 89 15.58 16.56 -4.04
N ARG A 90 15.19 15.85 -5.10
CA ARG A 90 13.86 16.00 -5.72
C ARG A 90 12.75 15.43 -4.83
N ALA A 91 12.98 14.31 -4.14
CA ALA A 91 12.04 13.75 -3.17
C ALA A 91 11.81 14.69 -1.99
N ASN A 92 12.89 15.25 -1.42
CA ASN A 92 12.80 16.28 -0.38
C ASN A 92 12.05 17.53 -0.87
N ALA A 93 12.28 17.95 -2.11
CA ALA A 93 11.57 19.08 -2.71
C ALA A 93 10.06 18.78 -2.85
N PHE A 94 9.68 17.59 -3.33
CA PHE A 94 8.28 17.17 -3.42
C PHE A 94 7.59 17.18 -2.06
N PHE A 95 8.21 16.54 -1.06
CA PHE A 95 7.62 16.49 0.27
C PHE A 95 7.55 17.88 0.93
N ASN A 96 8.51 18.75 0.72
CA ASN A 96 8.55 20.07 1.35
C ASN A 96 7.87 21.17 0.52
N ALA A 97 7.28 20.85 -0.64
CA ALA A 97 6.60 21.82 -1.50
C ALA A 97 5.37 22.44 -0.83
N SER A 98 4.68 21.67 0.02
CA SER A 98 3.49 22.14 0.74
C SER A 98 3.40 21.48 2.12
N PRO A 99 2.89 22.20 3.13
CA PRO A 99 2.57 21.62 4.43
C PRO A 99 1.30 20.75 4.40
N VAL A 100 0.53 20.81 3.31
CA VAL A 100 -0.73 20.08 3.16
C VAL A 100 -0.71 19.19 1.92
N MET A 101 -1.45 18.09 1.97
CA MET A 101 -1.69 17.23 0.83
C MET A 101 -3.00 16.49 1.00
N THR A 102 -3.80 16.42 -0.06
CA THR A 102 -4.89 15.46 -0.20
C THR A 102 -4.63 14.57 -1.40
N ALA A 103 -5.08 13.33 -1.34
CA ALA A 103 -4.97 12.39 -2.45
C ALA A 103 -6.05 11.31 -2.36
N ASP A 104 -6.42 10.73 -3.48
CA ASP A 104 -7.10 9.44 -3.49
C ASP A 104 -6.05 8.35 -3.33
N PHE A 105 -6.35 7.30 -2.57
CA PHE A 105 -5.43 6.17 -2.41
C PHE A 105 -6.09 4.83 -2.70
N VAL A 106 -5.25 3.89 -3.12
CA VAL A 106 -5.56 2.46 -3.18
C VAL A 106 -4.51 1.73 -2.36
N GLN A 107 -4.96 0.94 -1.40
CA GLN A 107 -4.13 0.11 -0.54
C GLN A 107 -4.31 -1.36 -0.88
N ILE A 108 -3.18 -2.08 -0.95
CA ILE A 108 -3.16 -3.54 -0.95
C ILE A 108 -2.51 -3.97 0.36
N GLY A 109 -3.27 -4.63 1.20
CA GLY A 109 -2.78 -5.13 2.49
C GLY A 109 -1.97 -6.41 2.35
N ALA A 110 -1.34 -6.85 3.43
CA ALA A 110 -0.55 -8.08 3.48
C ALA A 110 -1.37 -9.36 3.19
N ASP A 111 -2.68 -9.29 3.37
CA ASP A 111 -3.62 -10.37 3.01
C ASP A 111 -4.08 -10.30 1.54
N GLY A 112 -3.50 -9.40 0.75
CA GLY A 112 -3.87 -9.16 -0.65
C GLY A 112 -5.17 -8.40 -0.84
N LYS A 113 -5.88 -8.02 0.22
CA LYS A 113 -7.12 -7.26 0.09
C LYS A 113 -6.87 -5.83 -0.36
N ARG A 114 -7.72 -5.39 -1.28
CA ARG A 114 -7.75 -4.02 -1.78
C ARG A 114 -8.73 -3.19 -0.97
N SER A 115 -8.26 -2.03 -0.54
CA SER A 115 -9.07 -0.95 0.04
C SER A 115 -8.74 0.36 -0.67
N GLU A 116 -9.66 1.31 -0.65
CA GLU A 116 -9.45 2.62 -1.25
C GLU A 116 -10.06 3.72 -0.40
N GLY A 117 -9.71 4.97 -0.66
CA GLY A 117 -10.23 6.09 0.09
C GLY A 117 -9.51 7.40 -0.19
N LYS A 118 -9.61 8.31 0.77
CA LYS A 118 -8.94 9.62 0.74
C LYS A 118 -7.88 9.72 1.82
N LEU A 119 -6.73 10.24 1.42
CA LEU A 119 -5.64 10.61 2.31
C LEU A 119 -5.64 12.12 2.51
N HIS A 120 -5.61 12.55 3.76
CA HIS A 120 -5.41 13.93 4.14
C HIS A 120 -4.15 14.06 4.99
N VAL A 121 -3.30 15.01 4.66
CA VAL A 121 -2.05 15.30 5.38
C VAL A 121 -2.00 16.78 5.70
N GLN A 122 -1.66 17.10 6.94
CA GLN A 122 -1.30 18.44 7.37
C GLN A 122 -0.11 18.34 8.32
N ARG A 123 1.00 18.96 7.96
CA ARG A 123 2.20 18.93 8.82
C ARG A 123 2.02 19.82 10.05
N ALA A 124 2.65 19.51 11.17
CA ALA A 124 3.42 18.31 11.43
C ALA A 124 2.52 17.21 11.99
N GLY A 125 2.70 15.99 11.46
CA GLY A 125 2.16 14.79 12.07
C GLY A 125 0.66 14.54 11.96
N ARG A 126 -0.11 15.42 11.33
CA ARG A 126 -1.55 15.22 11.15
C ARG A 126 -1.79 14.48 9.85
N VAL A 127 -2.41 13.31 9.97
CA VAL A 127 -2.71 12.43 8.84
C VAL A 127 -4.06 11.75 9.08
N ARG A 128 -4.86 11.61 8.05
CA ARG A 128 -6.08 10.81 8.07
C ARG A 128 -6.17 9.95 6.82
N PHE A 129 -6.37 8.66 7.02
CA PHE A 129 -6.84 7.74 5.99
C PHE A 129 -8.33 7.53 6.20
N GLU A 130 -9.11 8.00 5.25
CA GLU A 130 -10.56 7.83 5.22
C GLU A 130 -10.89 6.76 4.19
N TYR A 131 -11.14 5.54 4.66
CA TYR A 131 -11.44 4.41 3.81
C TYR A 131 -12.87 4.47 3.29
N ALA A 132 -13.04 4.20 1.99
CA ALA A 132 -14.35 4.06 1.38
C ALA A 132 -15.07 2.80 1.88
N GLN A 133 -16.40 2.86 1.92
CA GLN A 133 -17.20 1.67 2.24
C GLN A 133 -16.95 0.53 1.21
N PRO A 134 -16.98 -0.74 1.64
CA PRO A 134 -17.50 -1.24 2.92
C PRO A 134 -16.46 -1.28 4.08
N ALA A 135 -15.28 -0.69 3.92
CA ALA A 135 -14.28 -0.68 4.98
C ALA A 135 -14.79 0.07 6.22
N THR A 136 -14.56 -0.50 7.40
CA THR A 136 -14.98 0.06 8.68
C THR A 136 -13.83 0.74 9.43
N MET A 137 -12.64 0.62 8.87
CA MET A 137 -11.42 1.16 9.45
C MET A 137 -11.28 2.65 9.23
N GLU A 138 -10.60 3.28 10.17
CA GLU A 138 -10.22 4.68 10.15
C GLU A 138 -8.84 4.82 10.81
N VAL A 139 -7.95 5.58 10.18
CA VAL A 139 -6.64 5.88 10.76
C VAL A 139 -6.50 7.40 10.84
N VAL A 140 -6.28 7.90 12.06
CA VAL A 140 -6.14 9.34 12.31
C VAL A 140 -4.91 9.60 13.17
N ALA A 141 -4.06 10.52 12.73
CA ALA A 141 -2.95 11.06 13.50
C ALA A 141 -3.20 12.55 13.83
N ASP A 142 -2.97 12.94 15.08
CA ASP A 142 -3.22 14.30 15.59
C ASP A 142 -1.96 15.17 15.72
N GLY A 143 -0.81 14.61 15.35
CA GLY A 143 0.51 15.23 15.53
C GLY A 143 1.35 14.57 16.63
N VAL A 144 0.75 13.79 17.52
CA VAL A 144 1.42 13.08 18.62
C VAL A 144 1.14 11.58 18.58
N GLN A 145 -0.12 11.23 18.39
CA GLN A 145 -0.62 9.85 18.42
C GLN A 145 -1.28 9.50 17.08
N VAL A 146 -1.31 8.20 16.79
CA VAL A 146 -2.09 7.60 15.71
C VAL A 146 -3.15 6.73 16.34
N ALA A 147 -4.41 7.01 16.06
CA ALA A 147 -5.54 6.15 16.38
C ALA A 147 -5.90 5.28 15.18
N VAL A 148 -6.00 3.98 15.40
CA VAL A 148 -6.57 3.02 14.47
C VAL A 148 -7.88 2.53 15.04
N ARG A 149 -8.98 2.83 14.35
CA ARG A 149 -10.32 2.52 14.82
C ARG A 149 -11.01 1.56 13.86
N ASP A 150 -11.65 0.53 14.38
CA ASP A 150 -12.64 -0.25 13.65
C ASP A 150 -14.05 0.11 14.16
N ARG A 151 -14.80 0.83 13.33
CA ARG A 151 -16.16 1.29 13.67
C ARG A 151 -17.16 0.14 13.82
N LYS A 152 -16.91 -1.00 13.13
CA LYS A 152 -17.78 -2.19 13.22
C LYS A 152 -17.56 -2.95 14.51
N LEU A 153 -16.32 -3.05 14.97
CA LEU A 153 -15.95 -3.75 16.19
C LEU A 153 -16.04 -2.83 17.43
N GLY A 154 -16.11 -1.50 17.23
CA GLY A 154 -16.07 -0.52 18.32
C GLY A 154 -14.72 -0.48 19.04
N THR A 155 -13.64 -0.90 18.37
CA THR A 155 -12.29 -0.91 18.94
C THR A 155 -11.47 0.29 18.48
N GLN A 156 -10.53 0.73 19.32
CA GLN A 156 -9.56 1.76 18.99
C GLN A 156 -8.22 1.42 19.65
N ASP A 157 -7.17 1.39 18.82
CA ASP A 157 -5.79 1.25 19.26
C ASP A 157 -5.06 2.59 19.09
N LEU A 158 -4.21 2.94 20.07
CA LEU A 158 -3.44 4.19 20.07
C LEU A 158 -1.94 3.88 20.04
N TYR A 159 -1.22 4.57 19.14
CA TYR A 159 0.23 4.44 18.99
C TYR A 159 0.88 5.82 18.96
N PHE A 160 2.13 5.93 19.42
CA PHE A 160 2.91 7.14 19.21
C PHE A 160 3.43 7.21 17.77
N ILE A 161 3.34 8.38 17.14
CA ILE A 161 3.86 8.62 15.78
C ILE A 161 5.33 8.21 15.67
N SER A 162 6.13 8.47 16.72
CA SER A 162 7.55 8.11 16.76
C SER A 162 7.85 6.63 16.61
N GLN A 163 6.85 5.77 16.79
CA GLN A 163 6.96 4.32 16.68
C GLN A 163 6.53 3.78 15.31
N THR A 164 6.01 4.63 14.44
CA THR A 164 5.48 4.23 13.13
C THR A 164 6.58 4.22 12.05
N PRO A 165 6.48 3.33 11.03
CA PRO A 165 7.47 3.24 9.95
C PRO A 165 7.59 4.50 9.08
N LEU A 166 6.54 5.32 9.01
CA LEU A 166 6.48 6.53 8.19
C LEU A 166 6.64 7.81 9.00
N LYS A 167 7.11 7.74 10.25
CA LYS A 167 7.31 8.91 11.13
C LYS A 167 8.13 10.03 10.50
N PHE A 168 9.09 9.69 9.62
CA PHE A 168 9.91 10.68 8.93
C PHE A 168 9.09 11.55 7.96
N LEU A 169 8.02 11.02 7.36
CA LEU A 169 7.10 11.78 6.51
C LEU A 169 6.17 12.71 7.30
N MET A 170 6.10 12.52 8.61
CA MET A 170 5.24 13.30 9.50
C MET A 170 5.97 14.50 10.14
N LYS A 171 7.26 14.69 9.85
CA LYS A 171 8.04 15.84 10.32
C LYS A 171 7.58 17.13 9.65
N GLU A 172 7.78 18.26 10.31
CA GLU A 172 7.52 19.58 9.73
C GLU A 172 8.37 19.83 8.48
N LYS A 173 9.65 19.48 8.55
CA LYS A 173 10.59 19.50 7.42
C LYS A 173 11.20 18.11 7.25
N ILE A 174 11.12 17.58 6.03
CA ILE A 174 11.63 16.27 5.67
C ILE A 174 13.01 16.40 5.02
N ASP A 175 13.96 15.62 5.53
CA ASP A 175 15.30 15.47 4.96
C ASP A 175 15.66 13.97 4.97
N LEU A 176 15.44 13.31 3.84
CA LEU A 176 15.65 11.87 3.72
C LEU A 176 17.11 11.44 3.99
N GLU A 177 18.08 12.33 3.78
CA GLU A 177 19.48 12.00 4.06
C GLU A 177 19.80 11.96 5.56
N LYS A 178 19.03 12.73 6.37
CA LYS A 178 19.25 12.85 7.82
C LYS A 178 18.25 12.04 8.63
N ASP A 179 17.05 11.87 8.10
CA ASP A 179 15.92 11.34 8.84
C ASP A 179 15.84 9.81 8.84
N VAL A 180 16.43 9.18 7.81
CA VAL A 180 16.36 7.71 7.60
C VAL A 180 17.66 7.20 6.98
N THR A 181 17.83 5.87 7.01
CA THR A 181 18.90 5.21 6.25
C THR A 181 18.40 4.90 4.84
N VAL A 182 18.89 5.65 3.85
CA VAL A 182 18.61 5.31 2.44
C VAL A 182 19.55 4.18 2.02
N GLU A 183 19.01 3.03 1.66
CA GLU A 183 19.76 1.85 1.22
C GLU A 183 20.18 1.98 -0.23
N ASP A 184 19.22 2.25 -1.12
CA ASP A 184 19.43 2.27 -2.57
C ASP A 184 18.50 3.27 -3.27
N VAL A 185 18.87 3.63 -4.50
CA VAL A 185 18.04 4.41 -5.42
C VAL A 185 18.11 3.77 -6.81
N GLN A 186 16.98 3.37 -7.34
CA GLN A 186 16.87 2.73 -8.65
C GLN A 186 15.99 3.58 -9.57
N THR A 187 16.30 3.53 -10.87
CA THR A 187 15.49 4.17 -11.92
C THR A 187 15.18 3.14 -12.99
N ASP A 188 13.90 2.97 -13.26
CA ASP A 188 13.39 2.11 -14.32
C ASP A 188 12.18 2.75 -15.01
N ASP A 189 11.52 2.02 -15.91
CA ASP A 189 10.34 2.50 -16.64
C ASP A 189 9.13 2.76 -15.72
N SER A 190 9.11 2.17 -14.52
CA SER A 190 8.04 2.38 -13.52
C SER A 190 8.24 3.69 -12.75
N GLY A 191 9.48 4.16 -12.60
CA GLY A 191 9.82 5.39 -11.91
C GLY A 191 11.19 5.42 -11.27
N VAL A 192 11.33 6.38 -10.36
CA VAL A 192 12.50 6.47 -9.47
C VAL A 192 12.11 5.91 -8.11
N THR A 193 12.76 4.84 -7.70
CA THR A 193 12.48 4.14 -6.44
C THR A 193 13.58 4.43 -5.42
N ILE A 194 13.19 4.90 -4.24
CA ILE A 194 14.08 5.12 -3.09
C ILE A 194 13.79 4.05 -2.05
N PHE A 195 14.79 3.26 -1.68
CA PHE A 195 14.71 2.22 -0.66
C PHE A 195 15.27 2.77 0.65
N ILE A 196 14.50 2.58 1.72
CA ILE A 196 14.73 3.16 3.04
C ILE A 196 14.65 2.06 4.09
N GLU A 197 15.61 2.06 5.01
CA GLU A 197 15.59 1.27 6.23
C GLU A 197 15.30 2.21 7.42
N ASP A 198 14.32 1.85 8.25
CA ASP A 198 14.05 2.51 9.52
C ASP A 198 14.17 1.51 10.69
N LYS A 199 15.25 1.64 11.47
CA LYS A 199 15.57 0.78 12.62
C LYS A 199 14.83 1.16 13.89
N ALA A 200 14.18 2.31 13.92
CA ALA A 200 13.55 2.86 15.11
C ALA A 200 12.03 2.70 15.11
N THR A 201 11.52 1.66 14.45
CA THR A 201 10.09 1.33 14.48
C THR A 201 9.78 0.37 15.63
N PHE A 202 8.52 0.37 16.05
CA PHE A 202 8.08 -0.57 17.08
C PHE A 202 8.25 -2.02 16.57
N GLY A 203 8.92 -2.83 17.35
CA GLY A 203 9.16 -4.25 17.03
C GLY A 203 10.38 -4.55 16.16
N GLY A 204 11.13 -3.54 15.71
CA GLY A 204 12.36 -3.76 14.96
C GLY A 204 12.53 -2.87 13.73
N THR A 205 13.18 -3.41 12.70
CA THR A 205 13.47 -2.69 11.47
C THR A 205 12.33 -2.82 10.48
N SER A 206 11.91 -1.70 9.92
CA SER A 206 10.98 -1.65 8.78
C SER A 206 11.70 -1.19 7.52
N HIS A 207 11.28 -1.70 6.37
CA HIS A 207 11.77 -1.27 5.07
C HIS A 207 10.66 -0.52 4.33
N VAL A 208 11.00 0.64 3.79
CA VAL A 208 10.07 1.49 3.05
C VAL A 208 10.59 1.69 1.63
N ARG A 209 9.73 1.53 0.65
CA ARG A 209 10.01 1.81 -0.74
C ARG A 209 9.12 2.96 -1.21
N LEU A 210 9.73 4.06 -1.65
CA LEU A 210 9.03 5.22 -2.21
C LEU A 210 9.23 5.23 -3.72
N VAL A 211 8.14 5.23 -4.49
CA VAL A 211 8.17 5.25 -5.96
C VAL A 211 7.65 6.58 -6.47
N PHE A 212 8.50 7.30 -7.20
CA PHE A 212 8.19 8.59 -7.80
C PHE A 212 8.02 8.48 -9.31
N ASP A 213 7.16 9.29 -9.87
CA ASP A 213 7.05 9.44 -11.32
C ASP A 213 8.38 9.97 -11.92
N PRO A 214 8.91 9.35 -12.98
CA PRO A 214 10.25 9.69 -13.46
C PRO A 214 10.32 11.08 -14.11
N LYS A 215 9.20 11.61 -14.59
CA LYS A 215 9.11 12.91 -15.27
C LYS A 215 8.79 14.04 -14.30
N THR A 216 7.69 13.90 -13.56
CA THR A 216 7.17 14.94 -12.67
C THR A 216 7.75 14.89 -11.27
N PHE A 217 8.31 13.75 -10.88
CA PHE A 217 8.79 13.42 -9.54
C PHE A 217 7.72 13.54 -8.45
N LYS A 218 6.46 13.33 -8.81
CA LYS A 218 5.38 13.18 -7.85
C LYS A 218 5.43 11.78 -7.26
N LEU A 219 5.15 11.65 -5.97
CA LEU A 219 5.04 10.35 -5.31
C LEU A 219 3.85 9.59 -5.90
N LYS A 220 4.09 8.40 -6.46
CA LYS A 220 3.05 7.53 -7.02
C LYS A 220 2.59 6.49 -6.01
N GLN A 221 3.54 5.99 -5.21
CA GLN A 221 3.34 4.81 -4.42
C GLN A 221 4.37 4.73 -3.31
N TRP A 222 3.96 4.14 -2.18
CA TRP A 222 4.91 3.59 -1.23
C TRP A 222 4.52 2.19 -0.82
N GLN A 223 5.52 1.43 -0.39
CA GLN A 223 5.36 0.11 0.20
C GLN A 223 6.10 0.10 1.52
N VAL A 224 5.48 -0.50 2.52
CA VAL A 224 6.10 -0.73 3.83
C VAL A 224 6.15 -2.22 4.07
N LYS A 225 7.32 -2.72 4.42
CA LYS A 225 7.52 -4.05 4.99
C LYS A 225 7.85 -3.89 6.45
N ASP A 226 6.98 -4.41 7.31
CA ASP A 226 7.16 -4.31 8.76
C ASP A 226 8.19 -5.32 9.30
N PRO A 227 8.57 -5.24 10.60
CA PRO A 227 9.53 -6.18 11.18
C PRO A 227 9.07 -7.65 11.19
N GLN A 228 7.78 -7.93 11.04
CA GLN A 228 7.22 -9.28 10.93
C GLN A 228 7.21 -9.80 9.50
N GLY A 229 7.59 -8.96 8.53
CA GLY A 229 7.60 -9.29 7.10
C GLY A 229 6.28 -9.06 6.37
N TYR A 230 5.27 -8.47 7.01
CA TYR A 230 4.03 -8.07 6.35
C TYR A 230 4.26 -6.87 5.44
N GLU A 231 3.74 -6.94 4.22
CA GLU A 231 3.88 -5.88 3.24
C GLU A 231 2.55 -5.19 2.98
N THR A 232 2.57 -3.86 2.99
CA THR A 232 1.43 -3.03 2.58
C THR A 232 1.88 -2.05 1.52
N LEU A 233 1.11 -2.01 0.44
CA LEU A 233 1.32 -1.13 -0.70
C LEU A 233 0.22 -0.07 -0.74
N ILE A 234 0.61 1.20 -0.92
CA ILE A 234 -0.34 2.31 -1.11
C ILE A 234 0.03 3.06 -2.38
N SER A 235 -0.90 3.15 -3.31
CA SER A 235 -0.80 3.96 -4.52
C SER A 235 -1.60 5.23 -4.38
N LEU A 236 -1.07 6.36 -4.85
CA LEU A 236 -1.68 7.68 -4.76
C LEU A 236 -2.13 8.18 -6.14
N TYR A 237 -3.26 8.85 -6.14
CA TYR A 237 -3.87 9.48 -7.31
C TYR A 237 -4.39 10.87 -6.94
N ASN A 238 -4.57 11.73 -7.91
CA ASN A 238 -5.21 13.04 -7.75
C ASN A 238 -4.60 13.86 -6.60
N ILE A 239 -3.27 13.88 -6.51
CA ILE A 239 -2.55 14.59 -5.45
C ILE A 239 -2.79 16.10 -5.60
N ASP A 240 -3.38 16.71 -4.57
CA ASP A 240 -3.54 18.14 -4.38
C ASP A 240 -2.71 18.60 -3.18
N GLN A 241 -1.84 19.58 -3.41
CA GLN A 241 -0.99 20.19 -2.39
C GLN A 241 -1.33 21.68 -2.17
N ALA A 242 -2.49 22.12 -2.66
CA ALA A 242 -2.94 23.50 -2.54
C ALA A 242 -4.08 23.68 -1.52
N THR A 243 -5.02 22.74 -1.46
CA THR A 243 -6.19 22.82 -0.60
C THR A 243 -5.87 22.39 0.82
N THR A 244 -6.12 23.28 1.79
CA THR A 244 -5.94 22.96 3.21
C THR A 244 -7.09 22.09 3.69
N PRO A 245 -6.81 20.89 4.24
CA PRO A 245 -7.84 20.04 4.83
C PRO A 245 -8.48 20.67 6.07
N ASP A 246 -9.75 20.32 6.35
CA ASP A 246 -10.43 20.75 7.57
C ASP A 246 -9.67 20.21 8.81
N PRO A 247 -9.28 21.07 9.77
CA PRO A 247 -8.59 20.64 10.98
C PRO A 247 -9.35 19.61 11.82
N THR A 248 -10.68 19.57 11.73
CA THR A 248 -11.53 18.61 12.45
C THR A 248 -11.31 17.16 11.99
N LEU A 249 -10.74 16.96 10.79
CA LEU A 249 -10.40 15.65 10.26
C LEU A 249 -9.32 14.93 11.09
N PHE A 250 -8.52 15.67 11.86
CA PHE A 250 -7.35 15.14 12.57
C PHE A 250 -7.58 15.00 14.08
N VAL A 251 -8.82 14.98 14.53
CA VAL A 251 -9.17 14.83 15.95
C VAL A 251 -9.18 13.35 16.32
N VAL A 252 -8.28 12.97 17.24
CA VAL A 252 -8.29 11.65 17.89
C VAL A 252 -9.23 11.72 19.08
N ASN A 253 -10.43 11.15 18.97
CA ASN A 253 -11.34 11.01 20.11
C ASN A 253 -10.78 9.94 21.05
N LYS A 254 -10.71 10.28 22.33
CA LYS A 254 -10.28 9.39 23.43
C LYS A 254 -11.44 8.55 23.93
#